data_b4edc6bab66dc950736041b71d0ed306
#
_entry.id   b4edc6bab66dc950736041b71d0ed306
#
_cell.length_a   1.000
_cell.length_b   1.000
_cell.length_c   1.000
_cell.angle_alpha   90.00
_cell.angle_beta   90.00
_cell.angle_gamma   90.00
#
_symmetry.space_group_name_H-M   'P 1'
#
loop_
_entity.id
_entity.type
_entity.pdbx_description
1 polymer ?
#
loop_
_entity_poly.entity_id
_entity_poly.type
_entity_poly.pdbx_seq_one_letter_code
_entity_poly.pdbx_strand_id
1 'polypeptide(L)'
;MNAKPLDLTRTALGIELGSTRIKAVLIDQDFSPCATGSYSWENRLDNGIWTYSLDDIRQGLQGCYRALAADFKEKYAMPLTTTGTIGISGMM
;
A
#
# COMPACT_ATOMS: atom_id res chain seq x y z
N MET A 1 -15.31 25.46 -7.09
CA MET A 1 -15.59 24.06 -7.24
C MET A 1 -15.50 23.35 -5.88
N ASN A 2 -16.54 22.64 -5.57
CA ASN A 2 -16.64 22.01 -4.26
C ASN A 2 -16.19 20.56 -4.34
N ALA A 3 -14.93 20.33 -4.05
CA ALA A 3 -14.47 18.97 -3.85
C ALA A 3 -15.06 18.46 -2.54
N LYS A 4 -15.61 17.26 -2.56
CA LYS A 4 -16.04 16.63 -1.32
C LYS A 4 -14.83 16.44 -0.41
N PRO A 5 -14.95 16.75 0.89
CA PRO A 5 -13.85 16.45 1.79
C PRO A 5 -13.60 14.95 1.82
N LEU A 6 -12.32 14.60 1.88
CA LEU A 6 -11.93 13.19 1.93
C LEU A 6 -12.29 12.61 3.29
N ASP A 7 -13.10 11.57 3.27
CA ASP A 7 -13.46 10.84 4.48
C ASP A 7 -12.64 9.56 4.55
N LEU A 8 -11.65 9.53 5.44
CA LEU A 8 -10.75 8.40 5.55
C LEU A 8 -11.47 7.10 5.94
N THR A 9 -12.61 7.19 6.59
CA THR A 9 -13.38 6.00 6.96
C THR A 9 -14.08 5.37 5.75
N ARG A 10 -14.12 6.07 4.62
CA ARG A 10 -14.74 5.59 3.38
C ARG A 10 -13.70 5.32 2.30
N THR A 11 -12.43 5.31 2.65
CA THR A 11 -11.36 4.94 1.73
C THR A 11 -11.14 3.44 1.76
N ALA A 12 -10.50 2.93 0.72
CA ALA A 12 -10.07 1.53 0.67
C ALA A 12 -8.61 1.48 0.31
N LEU A 13 -7.85 0.71 1.06
CA LEU A 13 -6.44 0.48 0.81
C LEU A 13 -6.28 -0.89 0.18
N GLY A 14 -5.78 -0.93 -1.05
CA GLY A 14 -5.46 -2.18 -1.73
C GLY A 14 -3.96 -2.40 -1.73
N ILE A 15 -3.53 -3.59 -1.35
CA ILE A 15 -2.12 -3.96 -1.33
C ILE A 15 -1.95 -5.20 -2.20
N GLU A 16 -1.01 -5.13 -3.15
CA GLU A 16 -0.68 -6.23 -4.04
C GLU A 16 0.74 -6.69 -3.77
N LEU A 17 0.88 -7.97 -3.42
CA LEU A 17 2.19 -8.58 -3.17
C LEU A 17 2.66 -9.26 -4.46
N GLY A 18 3.53 -8.60 -5.18
CA GLY A 18 4.11 -9.15 -6.40
C GLY A 18 5.45 -9.84 -6.13
N SER A 19 5.99 -10.48 -7.13
CA SER A 19 7.25 -11.23 -6.99
C SER A 19 8.46 -10.34 -6.75
N THR A 20 8.44 -9.10 -7.22
CA THR A 20 9.57 -8.17 -7.10
C THR A 20 9.19 -6.87 -6.41
N ARG A 21 7.92 -6.64 -6.18
CA ARG A 21 7.45 -5.36 -5.68
C ARG A 21 6.12 -5.51 -4.94
N ILE A 22 5.99 -4.75 -3.89
CA ILE A 22 4.72 -4.56 -3.23
C ILE A 22 4.17 -3.22 -3.69
N LYS A 23 2.91 -3.18 -4.08
CA LYS A 23 2.24 -1.95 -4.47
C LYS A 23 1.04 -1.72 -3.58
N ALA A 24 0.80 -0.47 -3.24
CA ALA A 24 -0.38 -0.08 -2.49
C ALA A 24 -1.05 1.09 -3.16
N VAL A 25 -2.37 1.10 -3.14
CA VAL A 25 -3.16 2.21 -3.64
C VAL A 25 -4.28 2.48 -2.64
N LEU A 26 -4.47 3.76 -2.33
CA LEU A 26 -5.60 4.21 -1.53
C LEU A 26 -6.62 4.85 -2.47
N ILE A 27 -7.86 4.38 -2.43
CA ILE A 27 -8.95 4.96 -3.23
C ILE A 27 -9.96 5.62 -2.31
N ASP A 28 -10.60 6.66 -2.81
CA ASP A 28 -11.63 7.38 -2.07
C ASP A 28 -13.02 6.76 -2.29
N GLN A 29 -14.04 7.40 -1.72
CA GLN A 29 -15.41 6.91 -1.83
C GLN A 29 -15.94 6.90 -3.26
N ASP A 30 -15.30 7.60 -4.19
CA ASP A 30 -15.68 7.64 -5.61
C ASP A 30 -14.79 6.72 -6.45
N PHE A 31 -14.00 5.85 -5.80
CA PHE A 31 -13.08 4.90 -6.43
C PHE A 31 -11.93 5.58 -7.18
N SER A 32 -11.62 6.82 -6.83
CA SER A 32 -10.49 7.54 -7.42
C SER A 32 -9.22 7.31 -6.59
N PRO A 33 -8.07 7.07 -7.23
CA PRO A 33 -6.83 6.92 -6.47
C PRO A 33 -6.46 8.21 -5.73
N CYS A 34 -6.23 8.08 -4.43
CA CYS A 34 -5.81 9.20 -3.59
C CYS A 34 -4.32 9.24 -3.41
N ALA A 35 -3.71 8.08 -3.24
CA ALA A 35 -2.29 7.96 -2.97
C ALA A 35 -1.81 6.59 -3.39
N THR A 36 -0.53 6.50 -3.70
CA THR A 36 0.11 5.24 -4.07
C THR A 36 1.43 5.10 -3.35
N GLY A 37 1.85 3.87 -3.16
CA GLY A 37 3.15 3.57 -2.61
C GLY A 37 3.64 2.24 -3.16
N SER A 38 4.94 2.04 -3.10
CA SER A 38 5.53 0.78 -3.53
C SER A 38 6.82 0.53 -2.76
N TYR A 39 7.21 -0.73 -2.75
CA TYR A 39 8.44 -1.17 -2.12
C TYR A 39 8.99 -2.33 -2.93
N SER A 40 10.24 -2.22 -3.36
CA SER A 40 10.89 -3.28 -4.11
C SER A 40 11.56 -4.25 -3.14
N TRP A 41 11.40 -5.52 -3.38
CA TRP A 41 12.05 -6.55 -2.57
C TRP A 41 12.70 -7.59 -3.46
N GLU A 42 13.57 -8.41 -2.87
CA GLU A 42 14.24 -9.45 -3.59
C GLU A 42 13.72 -10.81 -3.18
N ASN A 43 13.49 -11.65 -4.19
CA ASN A 43 13.23 -13.06 -3.94
C ASN A 43 14.50 -13.73 -3.47
N ARG A 44 14.38 -14.66 -2.54
CA ARG A 44 15.50 -15.48 -2.11
C ARG A 44 15.34 -16.87 -2.66
N LEU A 45 16.44 -17.39 -3.20
CA LEU A 45 16.50 -18.78 -3.60
C LEU A 45 17.12 -19.56 -2.44
N ASP A 46 16.31 -20.36 -1.77
CA ASP A 46 16.74 -21.13 -0.61
C ASP A 46 16.48 -22.61 -0.91
N ASN A 47 17.56 -23.40 -0.95
CA ASN A 47 17.49 -24.83 -1.27
C ASN A 47 16.78 -25.11 -2.59
N GLY A 48 16.96 -24.26 -3.59
CA GLY A 48 16.31 -24.40 -4.89
C GLY A 48 14.87 -23.92 -4.94
N ILE A 49 14.37 -23.30 -3.87
CA ILE A 49 13.00 -22.83 -3.78
C ILE A 49 13.01 -21.32 -3.54
N TRP A 50 12.20 -20.60 -4.33
CA TRP A 50 12.04 -19.15 -4.11
C TRP A 50 11.18 -18.93 -2.88
N THR A 51 11.70 -18.18 -1.92
CA THR A 51 11.01 -17.93 -0.65
C THR A 51 11.06 -16.47 -0.26
N TYR A 52 10.14 -16.11 0.65
CA TYR A 52 10.15 -14.83 1.33
C TYR A 52 10.08 -15.13 2.83
N SER A 53 10.92 -14.48 3.63
CA SER A 53 10.81 -14.57 5.07
C SER A 53 9.63 -13.71 5.55
N LEU A 54 9.07 -14.06 6.71
CA LEU A 54 8.01 -13.25 7.30
C LEU A 54 8.50 -11.84 7.64
N ASP A 55 9.77 -11.72 8.04
CA ASP A 55 10.35 -10.41 8.32
C ASP A 55 10.47 -9.57 7.06
N ASP A 56 10.86 -10.18 5.93
CA ASP A 56 10.93 -9.47 4.65
C ASP A 56 9.55 -8.96 4.23
N ILE A 57 8.53 -9.78 4.41
CA ILE A 57 7.16 -9.40 4.09
C ILE A 57 6.71 -8.23 4.98
N ARG A 58 6.99 -8.33 6.28
CA ARG A 58 6.64 -7.26 7.22
C ARG A 58 7.33 -5.95 6.87
N GLN A 59 8.65 -6.00 6.62
CA GLN A 59 9.41 -4.82 6.24
C GLN A 59 8.90 -4.22 4.92
N GLY A 60 8.57 -5.07 3.97
CA GLY A 60 8.03 -4.64 2.69
C GLY A 60 6.68 -3.96 2.84
N LEU A 61 5.78 -4.53 3.64
CA LEU A 61 4.48 -3.93 3.90
C LEU A 61 4.62 -2.59 4.61
N GLN A 62 5.50 -2.50 5.60
CA GLN A 62 5.74 -1.25 6.32
C GLN A 62 6.35 -0.20 5.40
N GLY A 63 7.32 -0.58 4.57
CA GLY A 63 7.95 0.33 3.63
C GLY A 63 6.97 0.84 2.58
N CYS A 64 6.13 -0.04 2.06
CA CYS A 64 5.10 0.31 1.10
C CYS A 64 4.07 1.25 1.72
N TYR A 65 3.65 0.98 2.95
CA TYR A 65 2.71 1.84 3.65
C TYR A 65 3.30 3.22 3.93
N ARG A 66 4.58 3.28 4.34
CA ARG A 66 5.24 4.56 4.56
C ARG A 66 5.29 5.39 3.28
N ALA A 67 5.59 4.76 2.16
CA ALA A 67 5.61 5.44 0.88
C ALA A 67 4.22 5.97 0.51
N LEU A 68 3.19 5.16 0.73
CA LEU A 68 1.81 5.56 0.51
C LEU A 68 1.42 6.73 1.41
N ALA A 69 1.74 6.65 2.69
CA ALA A 69 1.40 7.69 3.66
C ALA A 69 2.13 9.00 3.34
N ALA A 70 3.38 8.93 2.86
CA ALA A 70 4.13 10.11 2.46
C ALA A 70 3.49 10.75 1.22
N ASP A 71 3.09 9.95 0.24
CA ASP A 71 2.41 10.44 -0.94
C ASP A 71 1.08 11.09 -0.57
N PHE A 72 0.33 10.47 0.33
CA PHE A 72 -0.93 11.02 0.81
C PHE A 72 -0.74 12.36 1.51
N LYS A 73 0.25 12.44 2.41
CA LYS A 73 0.53 13.67 3.14
C LYS A 73 0.92 14.80 2.20
N GLU A 74 1.69 14.48 1.15
CA GLU A 74 2.08 15.48 0.16
C GLU A 74 0.88 16.01 -0.61
N LYS A 75 -0.06 15.14 -0.96
CA LYS A 75 -1.22 15.51 -1.77
C LYS A 75 -2.33 16.19 -0.97
N TYR A 76 -2.52 15.78 0.27
CA TYR A 76 -3.65 16.25 1.09
C TYR A 76 -3.23 17.13 2.26
N ALA A 77 -1.94 17.29 2.50
CA ALA A 77 -1.37 18.12 3.58
C ALA A 77 -1.86 17.70 4.97
N MET A 78 -2.15 16.41 5.15
CA MET A 78 -2.55 15.87 6.44
C MET A 78 -2.04 14.43 6.56
N PRO A 79 -1.83 13.92 7.79
CA PRO A 79 -1.37 12.55 7.97
C PRO A 79 -2.48 11.55 7.66
N LEU A 80 -2.07 10.39 7.13
CA LEU A 80 -2.98 9.27 6.95
C LEU A 80 -3.09 8.53 8.28
N THR A 81 -4.23 8.66 8.95
CA THR A 81 -4.42 8.11 10.29
C THR A 81 -5.23 6.82 10.30
N THR A 82 -6.05 6.60 9.28
CA THR A 82 -6.89 5.41 9.19
C THR A 82 -7.34 5.20 7.76
N THR A 83 -7.89 4.04 7.49
CA THR A 83 -8.59 3.76 6.23
C THR A 83 -9.89 3.03 6.55
N GLY A 84 -10.83 3.03 5.61
CA GLY A 84 -12.09 2.34 5.82
C GLY A 84 -11.95 0.83 5.70
N THR A 85 -11.22 0.38 4.69
CA THR A 85 -11.09 -1.04 4.38
C THR A 85 -9.67 -1.32 3.89
N ILE A 86 -9.17 -2.50 4.18
CA ILE A 86 -7.88 -2.96 3.67
C ILE A 86 -8.09 -4.30 2.96
N GLY A 87 -7.64 -4.38 1.71
CA GLY A 87 -7.64 -5.62 0.95
C GLY A 87 -6.22 -5.96 0.53
N ILE A 88 -5.87 -7.23 0.63
CA ILE A 88 -4.54 -7.71 0.26
C ILE A 88 -4.71 -8.83 -0.76
N SER A 89 -4.01 -8.72 -1.87
CA SER A 89 -3.91 -9.80 -2.85
C SER A 89 -2.45 -10.18 -3.02
N GLY A 90 -2.21 -11.43 -3.28
CA GLY A 90 -0.86 -11.94 -3.41
C GLY A 90 -0.71 -12.81 -4.64
N MET A 91 0.45 -12.69 -5.26
CA MET A 91 0.86 -13.54 -6.34
C MET A 91 2.12 -14.26 -5.88
N MET A 92 1.90 -15.43 -5.37
CA MET A 92 2.98 -16.25 -4.85
C MET A 92 3.20 -17.47 -5.74
#